data_e85dd2d2da7e8605137c28edd5f7a7c4
#
_entry.id   e85dd2d2da7e8605137c28edd5f7a7c4
#
_cell.length_a   1.000
_cell.length_b   1.000
_cell.length_c   1.000
_cell.angle_alpha   90.00
_cell.angle_beta   90.00
_cell.angle_gamma   90.00
#
_symmetry.space_group_name_H-M   'P 1'
#
loop_
_entity.id
_entity.type
_entity.pdbx_description
1 polymer ?
#
loop_
_entity_poly.entity_id
_entity_poly.type
_entity_poly.pdbx_seq_one_letter_code
_entity_poly.pdbx_strand_id
1 'polypeptide(L)'
;MAGVAATAVAGARVIIDDVFLGGAGSQRRWRAALAGLDVVFAGVRCAAEVAAGREIARGDRIRGMAAAQADVVHRGVVYDVEVDTTHTESIVCAQAIAARL
;
A
#
# COMPACT_ATOMS: atom_id res chain seq x y z
N MET A 1 -8.74 5.73 -11.39
CA MET A 1 -8.98 6.62 -10.22
C MET A 1 -10.40 7.19 -10.20
N ALA A 2 -10.87 7.76 -11.30
CA ALA A 2 -12.21 8.36 -11.34
C ALA A 2 -13.34 7.36 -11.01
N GLY A 3 -13.26 6.14 -11.50
CA GLY A 3 -14.26 5.09 -11.21
C GLY A 3 -14.28 4.69 -9.74
N VAL A 4 -13.14 4.66 -9.07
CA VAL A 4 -13.03 4.39 -7.63
C VAL A 4 -13.70 5.50 -6.83
N ALA A 5 -13.41 6.75 -7.16
CA ALA A 5 -14.01 7.90 -6.49
C ALA A 5 -15.54 7.90 -6.63
N ALA A 6 -16.07 7.64 -7.83
CA ALA A 6 -17.49 7.57 -8.08
C ALA A 6 -18.17 6.46 -7.25
N THR A 7 -17.54 5.29 -7.14
CA THR A 7 -18.04 4.17 -6.35
C THR A 7 -18.10 4.54 -4.87
N ALA A 8 -17.07 5.18 -4.34
CA ALA A 8 -17.03 5.59 -2.94
C ALA A 8 -18.05 6.70 -2.62
N VAL A 9 -18.23 7.66 -3.50
CA VAL A 9 -19.26 8.71 -3.35
C VAL A 9 -20.67 8.12 -3.31
N ALA A 10 -20.90 7.03 -4.03
CA ALA A 10 -22.18 6.29 -3.99
C ALA A 10 -22.39 5.52 -2.69
N GLY A 11 -21.46 5.56 -1.74
CA GLY A 11 -21.58 4.96 -0.41
C GLY A 11 -20.93 3.59 -0.26
N ALA A 12 -20.26 3.08 -1.28
CA ALA A 12 -19.55 1.81 -1.19
C ALA A 12 -18.25 1.95 -0.39
N ARG A 13 -17.89 0.91 0.35
CA ARG A 13 -16.57 0.79 0.98
C ARG A 13 -15.60 0.22 -0.04
N VAL A 14 -14.48 0.86 -0.24
CA VAL A 14 -13.49 0.48 -1.24
C VAL A 14 -12.12 0.30 -0.59
N ILE A 15 -11.46 -0.80 -0.94
CA ILE A 15 -10.06 -1.04 -0.60
C ILE A 15 -9.26 -1.03 -1.90
N ILE A 16 -8.20 -0.24 -1.93
CA ILE A 16 -7.31 -0.12 -3.08
C ILE A 16 -5.95 -0.67 -2.67
N ASP A 17 -5.47 -1.67 -3.40
CA ASP A 17 -4.13 -2.20 -3.27
C ASP A 17 -3.31 -1.68 -4.45
N ASP A 18 -2.36 -0.82 -4.17
CA ASP A 18 -1.54 -0.19 -5.20
C ASP A 18 -0.08 -0.09 -4.76
N VAL A 19 0.81 -0.14 -5.72
CA VAL A 19 2.24 0.02 -5.52
C VAL A 19 2.64 1.40 -6.02
N PHE A 20 3.07 2.28 -5.10
CA PHE A 20 3.43 3.65 -5.43
C PHE A 20 4.81 3.74 -6.07
N LEU A 21 4.96 3.25 -7.30
CA LEU A 21 6.22 3.34 -8.03
C LEU A 21 6.71 4.78 -8.21
N GLY A 22 5.80 5.73 -8.29
CA GLY A 22 6.09 7.16 -8.29
C GLY A 22 6.23 7.78 -6.90
N GLY A 23 6.18 6.99 -5.82
CA GLY A 23 6.31 7.47 -4.45
C GLY A 23 5.29 8.55 -4.10
N ALA A 24 5.75 9.68 -3.59
CA ALA A 24 4.89 10.82 -3.22
C ALA A 24 4.03 11.34 -4.38
N GLY A 25 4.50 11.24 -5.63
CA GLY A 25 3.72 11.62 -6.80
C GLY A 25 2.51 10.75 -7.01
N SER A 26 2.62 9.43 -6.80
CA SER A 26 1.49 8.51 -6.86
C SER A 26 0.46 8.84 -5.78
N GLN A 27 0.91 9.10 -4.56
CA GLN A 27 0.01 9.48 -3.47
C GLN A 27 -0.73 10.79 -3.76
N ARG A 28 -0.04 11.79 -4.31
CA ARG A 28 -0.69 13.07 -4.67
C ARG A 28 -1.79 12.88 -5.71
N ARG A 29 -1.57 12.02 -6.70
CA ARG A 29 -2.61 11.71 -7.70
C ARG A 29 -3.83 11.06 -7.07
N TRP A 30 -3.62 10.11 -6.16
CA TRP A 30 -4.72 9.47 -5.43
C TRP A 30 -5.44 10.45 -4.50
N ARG A 31 -4.72 11.30 -3.78
CA ARG A 31 -5.33 12.32 -2.92
C ARG A 31 -6.22 13.28 -3.74
N ALA A 32 -5.76 13.68 -4.91
CA ALA A 32 -6.54 14.56 -5.79
C ALA A 32 -7.80 13.85 -6.32
N ALA A 33 -7.67 12.59 -6.74
CA ALA A 33 -8.80 11.81 -7.26
C ALA A 33 -9.85 11.50 -6.19
N LEU A 34 -9.44 11.38 -4.92
CA LEU A 34 -10.30 11.02 -3.79
C LEU A 34 -10.63 12.22 -2.88
N ALA A 35 -10.41 13.44 -3.34
CA ALA A 35 -10.68 14.64 -2.57
C ALA A 35 -12.16 14.69 -2.12
N GLY A 36 -12.37 15.03 -0.85
CA GLY A 36 -13.71 15.07 -0.25
C GLY A 36 -14.20 13.74 0.30
N LEU A 37 -13.44 12.66 0.12
CA LEU A 37 -13.75 11.35 0.68
C LEU A 37 -12.93 11.09 1.94
N ASP A 38 -13.46 10.23 2.80
CA ASP A 38 -12.77 9.79 4.01
C ASP A 38 -11.82 8.66 3.64
N VAL A 39 -10.52 8.94 3.64
CA VAL A 39 -9.48 8.04 3.13
C VAL A 39 -8.44 7.76 4.20
N VAL A 40 -8.09 6.49 4.37
CA VAL A 40 -6.97 6.06 5.20
C VAL A 40 -5.87 5.52 4.28
N PHE A 41 -4.70 6.14 4.32
CA PHE A 41 -3.51 5.64 3.64
C PHE A 41 -2.74 4.73 4.58
N ALA A 42 -2.71 3.44 4.24
CA ALA A 42 -1.99 2.43 5.01
C ALA A 42 -0.69 2.04 4.30
N GLY A 43 0.42 2.16 5.00
CA GLY A 43 1.73 1.70 4.53
C GLY A 43 2.01 0.30 5.04
N VAL A 44 2.28 -0.63 4.14
CA VAL A 44 2.69 -1.99 4.47
C VAL A 44 4.15 -2.16 4.07
N ARG A 45 5.02 -2.27 5.08
CA ARG A 45 6.46 -2.36 4.87
C ARG A 45 6.96 -3.77 5.06
N CYS A 46 8.08 -4.06 4.42
CA CYS A 46 8.82 -5.31 4.56
C CYS A 46 10.29 -5.02 4.29
N ALA A 47 11.21 -5.59 5.07
CA ALA A 47 12.63 -5.46 4.81
C ALA A 47 12.96 -6.03 3.42
N ALA A 48 13.89 -5.38 2.70
CA ALA A 48 14.18 -5.71 1.30
C ALA A 48 14.60 -7.18 1.12
N GLU A 49 15.42 -7.72 2.02
CA GLU A 49 15.85 -9.11 1.95
C GLU A 49 14.71 -10.10 2.19
N VAL A 50 13.75 -9.77 3.04
CA VAL A 50 12.56 -10.60 3.29
C VAL A 50 11.62 -10.56 2.10
N ALA A 51 11.41 -9.38 1.50
CA ALA A 51 10.62 -9.22 0.30
C ALA A 51 11.20 -10.02 -0.88
N ALA A 52 12.52 -9.98 -1.06
CA ALA A 52 13.22 -10.75 -2.08
C ALA A 52 13.05 -12.26 -1.86
N GLY A 53 13.15 -12.72 -0.60
CA GLY A 53 12.93 -14.14 -0.26
C GLY A 53 11.51 -14.61 -0.56
N ARG A 54 10.51 -13.78 -0.27
CA ARG A 54 9.10 -14.07 -0.59
C ARG A 54 8.86 -14.10 -2.09
N GLU A 55 9.49 -13.22 -2.85
CA GLU A 55 9.43 -13.20 -4.31
C GLU A 55 9.97 -14.50 -4.91
N ILE A 56 11.12 -14.97 -4.43
CA ILE A 56 11.72 -16.23 -4.87
C ILE A 56 10.79 -17.40 -4.56
N ALA A 57 10.22 -17.44 -3.36
CA ALA A 57 9.31 -18.50 -2.94
C ALA A 57 8.05 -18.57 -3.80
N ARG A 58 7.53 -17.43 -4.26
CA ARG A 58 6.36 -17.38 -5.15
C ARG A 58 6.68 -17.79 -6.58
N GLY A 59 7.85 -17.40 -7.09
CA GLY A 59 8.31 -17.76 -8.44
C GLY A 59 7.55 -17.12 -9.60
N ASP A 60 6.65 -16.17 -9.35
CA ASP A 60 5.74 -15.59 -10.34
C ASP A 60 6.09 -14.14 -10.73
N ARG A 61 7.21 -13.61 -10.25
CA ARG A 61 7.64 -12.23 -10.50
C ARG A 61 9.04 -12.17 -11.08
N ILE A 62 9.35 -11.03 -11.70
CA ILE A 62 10.71 -10.73 -12.14
C ILE A 62 11.62 -10.68 -10.91
N ARG A 63 12.73 -11.42 -10.96
CA ARG A 63 13.69 -11.51 -9.87
C ARG A 63 14.24 -10.12 -9.50
N GLY A 64 14.23 -9.80 -8.21
CA GLY A 64 14.71 -8.52 -7.69
C GLY A 64 13.69 -7.38 -7.70
N MET A 65 12.49 -7.60 -8.25
CA MET A 65 11.47 -6.57 -8.32
C MET A 65 11.00 -6.14 -6.93
N ALA A 66 10.73 -7.08 -6.02
CA ALA A 66 10.27 -6.76 -4.68
C ALA A 66 11.31 -5.98 -3.87
N ALA A 67 12.59 -6.34 -3.99
CA ALA A 67 13.67 -5.61 -3.32
C ALA A 67 13.82 -4.19 -3.87
N ALA A 68 13.71 -4.00 -5.19
CA ALA A 68 13.78 -2.69 -5.81
C ALA A 68 12.59 -1.81 -5.40
N GLN A 69 11.40 -2.37 -5.27
CA GLN A 69 10.19 -1.65 -4.88
C GLN A 69 10.15 -1.29 -3.39
N ALA A 70 10.78 -2.08 -2.52
CA ALA A 70 10.70 -1.93 -1.08
C ALA A 70 11.06 -0.51 -0.57
N ASP A 71 12.02 0.15 -1.22
CA ASP A 71 12.40 1.52 -0.87
C ASP A 71 11.63 2.57 -1.67
N VAL A 72 11.51 2.36 -2.98
CA VAL A 72 10.96 3.36 -3.92
C VAL A 72 9.51 3.68 -3.61
N VAL A 73 8.70 2.66 -3.32
CA VAL A 73 7.25 2.82 -3.14
C VAL A 73 6.87 3.58 -1.87
N HIS A 74 7.77 3.63 -0.88
CA HIS A 74 7.52 4.33 0.38
C HIS A 74 8.17 5.71 0.47
N ARG A 75 9.01 6.07 -0.49
CA ARG A 75 9.79 7.30 -0.43
C ARG A 75 8.90 8.53 -0.55
N GLY A 76 8.92 9.38 0.49
CA GLY A 76 8.15 10.62 0.54
C GLY A 76 6.64 10.45 0.71
N VAL A 77 6.15 9.22 0.91
CA VAL A 77 4.74 8.92 1.13
C VAL A 77 4.41 9.11 2.61
N VAL A 78 3.26 9.75 2.89
CA VAL A 78 2.77 9.98 4.25
C VAL A 78 1.59 9.03 4.51
N TYR A 79 1.68 8.24 5.58
CA TYR A 79 0.67 7.26 5.93
C TYR A 79 -0.10 7.65 7.19
N ASP A 80 -1.38 7.30 7.23
CA ASP A 80 -2.22 7.41 8.43
C ASP A 80 -1.95 6.26 9.40
N VAL A 81 -1.57 5.09 8.86
CA VAL A 81 -1.16 3.92 9.63
C VAL A 81 -0.05 3.20 8.88
N GLU A 82 0.95 2.72 9.59
CA GLU A 82 2.02 1.91 9.03
C GLU A 82 2.13 0.58 9.78
N VAL A 83 2.35 -0.49 9.02
CA VAL A 83 2.64 -1.82 9.57
C VAL A 83 3.88 -2.38 8.88
N ASP A 84 4.59 -3.25 9.57
CA ASP A 84 5.78 -3.92 9.05
C ASP A 84 5.57 -5.43 9.12
N THR A 85 5.61 -6.09 7.98
CA THR A 85 5.37 -7.52 7.86
C THR A 85 6.65 -8.35 7.92
N THR A 86 7.82 -7.72 8.17
CA THR A 86 9.11 -8.41 8.20
C THR A 86 9.11 -9.55 9.22
N HIS A 87 8.65 -9.29 10.43
CA HIS A 87 8.61 -10.25 11.54
C HIS A 87 7.24 -10.35 12.21
N THR A 88 6.21 -9.74 11.64
CA THR A 88 4.85 -9.73 12.17
C THR A 88 3.91 -10.42 11.20
N GLU A 89 3.06 -11.29 11.73
CA GLU A 89 2.07 -12.02 10.90
C GLU A 89 1.11 -11.07 10.21
N SER A 90 0.70 -11.42 9.00
CA SER A 90 -0.20 -10.63 8.17
C SER A 90 -1.52 -10.30 8.87
N ILE A 91 -2.08 -11.23 9.61
CA ILE A 91 -3.35 -11.00 10.32
C ILE A 91 -3.21 -9.93 11.40
N VAL A 92 -2.08 -9.87 12.11
CA VAL A 92 -1.82 -8.84 13.12
C VAL A 92 -1.70 -7.47 12.46
N CYS A 93 -1.01 -7.39 11.33
CA CYS A 93 -0.91 -6.15 10.54
C CYS A 93 -2.28 -5.71 10.03
N ALA A 94 -3.08 -6.62 9.53
CA ALA A 94 -4.44 -6.33 9.05
C ALA A 94 -5.33 -5.80 10.17
N GLN A 95 -5.23 -6.36 11.38
CA GLN A 95 -5.97 -5.89 12.54
C GLN A 95 -5.58 -4.47 12.95
N ALA A 96 -4.28 -4.15 12.88
CA ALA A 96 -3.77 -2.80 13.17
C ALA A 96 -4.33 -1.77 12.17
N ILE A 97 -4.42 -2.12 10.89
CA ILE A 97 -5.02 -1.26 9.86
C ILE A 97 -6.52 -1.11 10.11
N ALA A 98 -7.22 -2.20 10.38
CA ALA A 98 -8.67 -2.19 10.62
C ALA A 98 -9.06 -1.30 11.82
N ALA A 99 -8.22 -1.23 12.83
CA ALA A 99 -8.43 -0.38 14.01
C ALA A 99 -8.45 1.12 13.68
N ARG A 100 -7.97 1.53 12.51
CA ARG A 100 -7.95 2.92 12.04
C ARG A 100 -9.15 3.29 11.17
N LEU A 101 -9.96 2.34 10.80
CA LEU A 101 -11.11 2.55 9.89
C LEU A 101 -12.39 3.04 10.61
#